data_59ee9a9269498a9a738a669599ff02ec
#
_entry.id   59ee9a9269498a9a738a669599ff02ec
#
_cell.length_a   1.000
_cell.length_b   1.000
_cell.length_c   1.000
_cell.angle_alpha   90.00
_cell.angle_beta   90.00
_cell.angle_gamma   90.00
#
_symmetry.space_group_name_H-M   'P 1'
#
loop_
_entity.id
_entity.type
_entity.pdbx_description
1 polymer ?
#
loop_
_entity_poly.entity_id
_entity_poly.type
_entity_poly.pdbx_seq_one_letter_code
_entity_poly.pdbx_strand_id
1 'polypeptide(L)'
;CVFIHYSNANIHDQSILEILHSPLFMAYHNGQPFNKNHLRPCPMLENPELLCQMVHDTGAHSTDLQSPESVDHLCDKCGAYAADWQPVADEIWSHVTLRESRYENYKDWEPAHSTAHAK
;
A
#
# COMPACT_ATOMS: atom_id res chain seq x y z
N CYS A 1 2.53 7.14 -4.50
CA CYS A 1 2.72 5.98 -3.60
C CYS A 1 2.30 6.37 -2.18
N VAL A 2 1.56 5.53 -1.49
CA VAL A 2 1.04 5.79 -0.14
C VAL A 2 2.14 6.17 0.86
N PHE A 3 3.30 5.54 0.77
CA PHE A 3 4.44 5.78 1.66
C PHE A 3 5.13 7.14 1.48
N ILE A 4 4.77 7.89 0.46
CA ILE A 4 5.22 9.28 0.31
C ILE A 4 4.38 10.21 1.17
N HIS A 5 3.09 9.90 1.34
CA HIS A 5 2.13 10.77 1.99
C HIS A 5 1.89 10.44 3.48
N TYR A 6 2.03 9.17 3.85
CA TYR A 6 1.77 8.70 5.22
C TYR A 6 2.85 7.75 5.71
N SER A 7 3.18 7.83 7.00
CA SER A 7 4.16 6.96 7.64
C SER A 7 3.87 6.75 9.12
N ASN A 8 4.32 5.61 9.65
CA ASN A 8 4.44 5.33 11.09
C ASN A 8 5.89 5.41 11.57
N ALA A 9 6.84 5.59 10.65
CA ALA A 9 8.24 5.32 10.92
C ALA A 9 9.14 6.47 10.48
N ASN A 10 10.31 6.58 11.12
CA ASN A 10 11.32 7.58 10.81
C ASN A 10 12.70 6.90 10.79
N ILE A 11 13.43 7.09 9.70
CA ILE A 11 14.77 6.52 9.52
C ILE A 11 15.82 7.04 10.53
N HIS A 12 15.54 8.17 11.17
CA HIS A 12 16.41 8.69 12.23
C HIS A 12 16.27 7.92 13.56
N ASP A 13 15.12 7.26 13.75
CA ASP A 13 14.78 6.61 15.02
C ASP A 13 14.79 5.08 14.91
N GLN A 14 14.71 4.55 13.69
CA GLN A 14 14.52 3.13 13.41
C GLN A 14 15.42 2.64 12.27
N SER A 15 15.81 1.39 12.33
CA SER A 15 16.50 0.72 11.23
C SER A 15 15.55 0.48 10.04
N ILE A 16 16.10 0.28 8.85
CA ILE A 16 15.32 -0.03 7.65
C ILE A 16 14.47 -1.30 7.85
N LEU A 17 15.01 -2.31 8.54
CA LEU A 17 14.27 -3.54 8.80
C LEU A 17 13.08 -3.31 9.73
N GLU A 18 13.24 -2.50 10.77
CA GLU A 18 12.12 -2.11 11.64
C GLU A 18 11.06 -1.30 10.87
N ILE A 19 11.49 -0.39 10.00
CA ILE A 19 10.58 0.40 9.16
C ILE A 19 9.75 -0.50 8.23
N LEU A 20 10.37 -1.52 7.61
CA LEU A 20 9.66 -2.49 6.76
C LEU A 20 8.63 -3.32 7.52
N HIS A 21 8.77 -3.44 8.85
CA HIS A 21 7.80 -4.08 9.74
C HIS A 21 6.86 -3.09 10.43
N SER A 22 6.89 -1.81 10.05
CA SER A 22 5.96 -0.82 10.60
C SER A 22 4.51 -1.15 10.25
N PRO A 23 3.54 -0.73 11.06
CA PRO A 23 2.13 -1.09 10.85
C PRO A 23 1.62 -0.78 9.46
N LEU A 24 1.94 0.39 8.88
CA LEU A 24 1.46 0.75 7.55
C LEU A 24 2.09 -0.13 6.45
N PHE A 25 3.41 -0.41 6.51
CA PHE A 25 4.07 -1.31 5.57
C PHE A 25 3.47 -2.72 5.63
N MET A 26 3.23 -3.23 6.84
CA MET A 26 2.64 -4.55 7.02
C MET A 26 1.18 -4.60 6.57
N ALA A 27 0.40 -3.55 6.81
CA ALA A 27 -0.96 -3.46 6.29
C ALA A 27 -0.97 -3.47 4.75
N TYR A 28 -0.04 -2.73 4.12
CA TYR A 28 0.13 -2.75 2.67
C TYR A 28 0.53 -4.14 2.15
N HIS A 29 1.52 -4.78 2.77
CA HIS A 29 1.96 -6.13 2.41
C HIS A 29 0.82 -7.14 2.52
N ASN A 30 0.12 -7.15 3.64
CA ASN A 30 -0.95 -8.12 3.93
C ASN A 30 -2.22 -7.87 3.11
N GLY A 31 -2.45 -6.64 2.66
CA GLY A 31 -3.60 -6.24 1.84
C GLY A 31 -3.49 -6.64 0.37
N GLN A 32 -2.32 -7.05 -0.10
CA GLN A 32 -2.12 -7.44 -1.50
C GLN A 32 -2.82 -8.78 -1.85
N PRO A 33 -3.40 -8.89 -3.03
CA PRO A 33 -3.69 -7.82 -3.99
C PRO A 33 -4.90 -6.99 -3.55
N PHE A 34 -4.80 -5.67 -3.62
CA PHE A 34 -5.90 -4.76 -3.22
C PHE A 34 -7.13 -4.86 -4.12
N ASN A 35 -6.96 -5.33 -5.35
CA ASN A 35 -8.04 -5.47 -6.31
C ASN A 35 -7.88 -6.78 -7.10
N LYS A 36 -8.98 -7.42 -7.44
CA LYS A 36 -8.98 -8.59 -8.32
C LYS A 36 -8.40 -8.28 -9.70
N ASN A 37 -8.63 -7.06 -10.19
CA ASN A 37 -7.99 -6.53 -11.36
C ASN A 37 -6.61 -5.98 -10.96
N HIS A 38 -5.56 -6.69 -11.35
CA HIS A 38 -4.18 -6.32 -11.00
C HIS A 38 -3.68 -5.06 -11.74
N LEU A 39 -4.41 -4.56 -12.71
CA LEU A 39 -4.17 -3.25 -13.31
C LEU A 39 -4.72 -2.10 -12.45
N ARG A 40 -5.35 -2.42 -11.33
CA ARG A 40 -5.83 -1.50 -10.30
C ARG A 40 -5.14 -1.77 -8.94
N PRO A 41 -3.79 -1.76 -8.90
CA PRO A 41 -3.04 -2.22 -7.73
C PRO A 41 -2.84 -1.12 -6.67
N CYS A 42 -3.01 0.14 -7.03
CA CYS A 42 -2.67 1.25 -6.15
C CYS A 42 -3.76 1.47 -5.09
N PRO A 43 -3.43 1.38 -3.80
CA PRO A 43 -4.41 1.66 -2.75
C PRO A 43 -4.83 3.13 -2.72
N MET A 44 -4.00 4.04 -3.21
CA MET A 44 -4.32 5.46 -3.22
C MET A 44 -5.26 5.85 -4.36
N LEU A 45 -4.95 5.43 -5.60
CA LEU A 45 -5.74 5.80 -6.78
C LEU A 45 -6.91 4.86 -7.00
N GLU A 46 -6.67 3.56 -6.84
CA GLU A 46 -7.58 2.51 -7.30
C GLU A 46 -8.47 1.94 -6.18
N ASN A 47 -8.06 2.14 -4.93
CA ASN A 47 -8.75 1.60 -3.76
C ASN A 47 -8.71 2.60 -2.59
N PRO A 48 -9.24 3.82 -2.75
CA PRO A 48 -9.09 4.90 -1.78
C PRO A 48 -9.69 4.56 -0.41
N GLU A 49 -10.80 3.80 -0.37
CA GLU A 49 -11.42 3.37 0.89
C GLU A 49 -10.48 2.46 1.70
N LEU A 50 -9.76 1.56 1.03
CA LEU A 50 -8.77 0.70 1.68
C LEU A 50 -7.59 1.52 2.22
N LEU A 51 -7.14 2.53 1.48
CA LEU A 51 -6.10 3.43 1.95
C LEU A 51 -6.55 4.18 3.21
N CYS A 52 -7.74 4.78 3.20
CA CYS A 52 -8.28 5.47 4.37
C CYS A 52 -8.30 4.55 5.58
N GLN A 53 -8.82 3.34 5.42
CA GLN A 53 -8.86 2.35 6.48
C GLN A 53 -7.46 1.98 6.99
N MET A 54 -6.50 1.69 6.08
CA MET A 54 -5.13 1.35 6.46
C MET A 54 -4.46 2.46 7.27
N VAL A 55 -4.62 3.73 6.86
CA VAL A 55 -4.02 4.87 7.56
C VAL A 55 -4.65 5.05 8.94
N HIS A 56 -5.98 4.98 9.04
CA HIS A 56 -6.69 5.10 10.32
C HIS A 56 -6.35 3.96 11.28
N ASP A 57 -6.41 2.71 10.81
CA ASP A 57 -6.19 1.52 11.64
C ASP A 57 -4.74 1.42 12.14
N THR A 58 -3.79 1.90 11.36
CA THR A 58 -2.37 1.86 11.72
C THR A 58 -1.91 3.09 12.48
N GLY A 59 -2.72 4.16 12.53
CA GLY A 59 -2.34 5.42 13.13
C GLY A 59 -1.21 6.13 12.36
N ALA A 60 -1.05 5.84 11.06
CA ALA A 60 -0.09 6.54 10.23
C ALA A 60 -0.47 8.02 10.08
N HIS A 61 0.52 8.87 9.96
CA HIS A 61 0.34 10.33 9.88
C HIS A 61 0.97 10.89 8.62
N SER A 62 0.53 12.09 8.25
CA SER A 62 1.07 12.80 7.08
C SER A 62 2.59 13.00 7.20
N THR A 63 3.30 12.78 6.12
CA THR A 63 4.73 13.06 6.00
C THR A 63 5.01 14.54 5.71
N ASP A 64 4.00 15.29 5.27
CA ASP A 64 4.09 16.75 5.16
C ASP A 64 3.87 17.39 6.54
N LEU A 65 4.96 17.83 7.15
CA LEU A 65 4.94 18.45 8.48
C LEU A 65 4.50 19.92 8.47
N GLN A 66 4.53 20.58 7.31
CA GLN A 66 4.15 21.99 7.18
C GLN A 66 2.66 22.15 6.87
N SER A 67 2.14 21.26 6.03
CA SER A 67 0.74 21.27 5.60
C SER A 67 0.17 19.86 5.66
N PRO A 68 0.02 19.27 6.83
CA PRO A 68 -0.46 17.90 6.95
C PRO A 68 -1.86 17.79 6.36
N GLU A 69 -2.05 16.84 5.46
CA GLU A 69 -3.33 16.56 4.82
C GLU A 69 -3.94 15.28 5.40
N SER A 70 -5.24 15.30 5.69
CA SER A 70 -5.95 14.11 6.11
C SER A 70 -6.06 13.11 4.96
N VAL A 71 -6.05 11.82 5.28
CA VAL A 71 -6.18 10.77 4.27
C VAL A 71 -7.54 10.85 3.56
N ASP A 72 -8.60 11.22 4.27
CA ASP A 72 -9.94 11.37 3.69
C ASP A 72 -9.96 12.44 2.60
N HIS A 73 -9.34 13.60 2.85
CA HIS A 73 -9.23 14.67 1.86
C HIS A 73 -8.38 14.26 0.64
N LEU A 74 -7.27 13.54 0.88
CA LEU A 74 -6.45 13.02 -0.21
C LEU A 74 -7.21 11.98 -1.03
N CYS A 75 -7.98 11.10 -0.41
CA CYS A 75 -8.81 10.11 -1.08
C CYS A 75 -9.87 10.74 -1.97
N ASP A 76 -10.52 11.81 -1.52
CA ASP A 76 -11.49 12.56 -2.32
C ASP A 76 -10.86 13.11 -3.61
N LYS A 77 -9.64 13.64 -3.54
CA LYS A 77 -8.91 14.11 -4.71
C LYS A 77 -8.54 12.98 -5.67
N CYS A 78 -8.10 11.85 -5.12
CA CYS A 78 -7.64 10.70 -5.90
C CYS A 78 -8.79 9.94 -6.56
N GLY A 79 -9.99 9.97 -5.99
CA GLY A 79 -11.16 9.27 -6.49
C GLY A 79 -11.53 9.62 -7.94
N ALA A 80 -11.34 10.87 -8.35
CA ALA A 80 -11.61 11.30 -9.71
C ALA A 80 -10.66 10.64 -10.74
N TYR A 81 -9.36 10.55 -10.41
CA TYR A 81 -8.37 9.87 -11.26
C TYR A 81 -8.63 8.36 -11.35
N ALA A 82 -9.00 7.75 -10.25
CA ALA A 82 -9.33 6.33 -10.22
C ALA A 82 -10.54 6.02 -11.10
N ALA A 83 -11.57 6.88 -11.09
CA ALA A 83 -12.76 6.74 -11.91
C ALA A 83 -12.45 6.80 -13.42
N ASP A 84 -11.50 7.63 -13.84
CA ASP A 84 -11.10 7.73 -15.25
C ASP A 84 -10.28 6.51 -15.70
N TRP A 85 -9.46 5.96 -14.84
CA TRP A 85 -8.63 4.78 -15.13
C TRP A 85 -9.41 3.46 -15.09
N GLN A 86 -10.40 3.35 -14.23
CA GLN A 86 -11.14 2.10 -13.99
C GLN A 86 -11.66 1.43 -15.26
N PRO A 87 -12.41 2.10 -16.16
CA PRO A 87 -12.97 1.45 -17.34
C PRO A 87 -11.87 0.94 -18.29
N VAL A 88 -10.77 1.67 -18.41
CA VAL A 88 -9.61 1.26 -19.23
C VAL A 88 -8.94 0.02 -18.65
N ALA A 89 -8.70 0.02 -17.35
CA ALA A 89 -8.11 -1.12 -16.64
C ALA A 89 -9.00 -2.36 -16.74
N ASP A 90 -10.29 -2.21 -16.59
CA ASP A 90 -11.24 -3.34 -16.62
C ASP A 90 -11.38 -3.92 -18.03
N GLU A 91 -11.38 -3.10 -19.07
CA GLU A 91 -11.36 -3.55 -20.46
C GLU A 91 -10.10 -4.38 -20.74
N ILE A 92 -8.92 -3.83 -20.47
CA ILE A 92 -7.66 -4.53 -20.68
C ILE A 92 -7.62 -5.83 -19.87
N TRP A 93 -8.05 -5.78 -18.61
CA TRP A 93 -8.05 -6.94 -17.73
C TRP A 93 -8.92 -8.09 -18.24
N SER A 94 -10.05 -7.79 -18.86
CA SER A 94 -10.94 -8.81 -19.43
C SER A 94 -10.26 -9.69 -20.49
N HIS A 95 -9.16 -9.22 -21.09
CA HIS A 95 -8.37 -9.93 -22.10
C HIS A 95 -7.08 -10.54 -21.53
N VAL A 96 -6.79 -10.33 -20.23
CA VAL A 96 -5.57 -10.87 -19.61
C VAL A 96 -5.81 -12.27 -19.08
N THR A 97 -5.05 -13.23 -19.59
CA THR A 97 -4.99 -14.59 -19.02
C THR A 97 -3.86 -14.62 -17.99
N LEU A 98 -4.21 -14.61 -16.70
CA LEU A 98 -3.22 -14.75 -15.64
C LEU A 98 -2.78 -16.18 -15.48
N ARG A 99 -1.47 -16.37 -15.35
CA ARG A 99 -0.92 -17.56 -14.69
C ARG A 99 -1.03 -17.33 -13.19
N GLU A 100 -1.97 -18.01 -12.55
CA GLU A 100 -2.33 -17.87 -11.13
C GLU A 100 -1.14 -18.01 -10.15
N SER A 101 -0.05 -18.65 -10.57
CA SER A 101 1.05 -19.06 -9.70
C SER A 101 1.99 -17.96 -9.20
N ARG A 102 1.93 -16.73 -9.74
CA ARG A 102 2.90 -15.68 -9.33
C ARG A 102 2.51 -14.91 -8.09
N TYR A 103 1.22 -14.79 -7.79
CA TYR A 103 0.73 -13.99 -6.66
C TYR A 103 0.43 -14.83 -5.41
N GLU A 104 0.15 -16.11 -5.55
CA GLU A 104 0.02 -17.00 -4.40
C GLU A 104 1.33 -17.09 -3.61
N ASN A 105 2.48 -17.13 -4.29
CA ASN A 105 3.79 -17.14 -3.67
C ASN A 105 4.15 -15.84 -2.93
N TYR A 106 3.46 -14.74 -3.17
CA TYR A 106 3.73 -13.46 -2.50
C TYR A 106 3.14 -13.39 -1.09
N LYS A 107 2.04 -14.09 -0.85
CA LYS A 107 1.42 -14.18 0.49
C LYS A 107 2.24 -15.00 1.48
N ASP A 108 3.03 -15.94 0.96
CA ASP A 108 3.88 -16.83 1.76
C ASP A 108 5.31 -16.30 1.95
N TRP A 109 5.61 -15.11 1.41
CA TRP A 109 6.91 -14.50 1.61
C TRP A 109 7.01 -13.93 3.03
N GLU A 110 7.58 -14.71 3.93
CA GLU A 110 8.08 -14.19 5.19
C GLU A 110 9.48 -13.61 4.97
N PRO A 111 9.72 -12.35 5.40
CA PRO A 111 11.08 -11.81 5.37
C PRO A 111 11.98 -12.76 6.18
N ALA A 112 13.05 -13.25 5.55
CA ALA A 112 13.99 -14.14 6.19
C ALA A 112 14.37 -13.57 7.56
N HIS A 113 14.06 -14.30 8.62
CA HIS A 113 14.42 -13.91 9.97
C HIS A 113 15.91 -13.62 9.99
N SER A 114 16.26 -12.35 10.18
CA SER A 114 17.63 -11.96 10.48
C SER A 114 18.04 -12.75 11.73
N THR A 115 18.75 -13.85 11.54
CA THR A 115 19.52 -14.41 12.62
C THR A 115 20.58 -13.37 12.97
N ALA A 116 20.25 -12.54 13.94
CA ALA A 116 21.18 -11.63 14.55
C ALA A 116 22.38 -12.48 15.00
N HIS A 117 23.48 -12.34 14.29
CA HIS A 117 24.75 -12.81 14.79
C HIS A 117 25.09 -11.98 16.04
N ALA A 118 24.71 -12.53 17.19
CA ALA A 118 25.33 -12.14 18.44
C ALA A 118 26.82 -12.50 18.34
N LYS A 119 27.69 -11.50 18.31
CA LYS A 119 29.06 -11.53 18.78
C LYS A 119 29.41 -10.18 19.37
#